data_896f411cc3d8e8848aff0e72065cd113
#
_entry.id   896f411cc3d8e8848aff0e72065cd113
#
_cell.length_a   1.000
_cell.length_b   1.000
_cell.length_c   1.000
_cell.angle_alpha   90.00
_cell.angle_beta   90.00
_cell.angle_gamma   90.00
#
_symmetry.space_group_name_H-M   'P 1'
#
loop_
_entity.id
_entity.type
_entity.pdbx_description
1 polymer ?
#
loop_
_entity_poly.entity_id
_entity_poly.type
_entity_poly.pdbx_seq_one_letter_code
_entity_poly.pdbx_strand_id
1 'polypeptide(L)'
;MKKGEWIDSELLRAFEVEGTNAHRLCTIDNGWAERFDQDVLISFRAEAARDRLVSELQTWARSANFEIDRVFGRFLPKKNEERETPRLLWGNKGASLQTVATENHLKFGIDFGAGYSVGLFIDQRENRRFVRQAKPKRMLNCFAYTCSFSIAAASAGAKTVNVDLSKKSLERGRQNLALNELSTDGHQFIADDVRPVLRRLARRGENFDMVILDPPTFSRTKGGAAFHVERDFEKLITSALEITDRNARVLLSTNYAALNESALERMSRYALKLSRRSGVFHRQPAPVDFPPGAGAKTIWLTLH
;
A
#
# COMPACT_ATOMS: atom_id res chain seq x y z
N MET A 1 -7.01 -14.48 -10.31
CA MET A 1 -7.81 -15.39 -9.45
C MET A 1 -9.28 -14.98 -9.52
N LYS A 2 -10.21 -15.93 -9.58
CA LYS A 2 -11.66 -15.62 -9.59
C LYS A 2 -12.18 -15.48 -8.16
N LYS A 3 -13.31 -14.77 -8.03
CA LYS A 3 -14.00 -14.66 -6.75
C LYS A 3 -14.59 -16.00 -6.33
N GLY A 4 -14.38 -16.38 -5.06
CA GLY A 4 -14.79 -17.66 -4.48
C GLY A 4 -13.79 -18.80 -4.67
N GLU A 5 -12.70 -18.59 -5.40
CA GLU A 5 -11.63 -19.56 -5.58
C GLU A 5 -10.47 -19.28 -4.62
N TRP A 6 -9.93 -20.32 -4.02
CA TRP A 6 -8.68 -20.28 -3.28
C TRP A 6 -7.52 -20.37 -4.24
N ILE A 7 -6.42 -19.72 -3.86
CA ILE A 7 -5.17 -19.78 -4.63
C ILE A 7 -4.74 -21.25 -4.82
N ASP A 8 -4.33 -21.60 -6.03
CA ASP A 8 -3.86 -22.93 -6.37
C ASP A 8 -2.37 -23.13 -6.05
N SER A 9 -1.93 -24.38 -6.09
CA SER A 9 -0.54 -24.76 -5.76
C SER A 9 0.48 -24.26 -6.81
N GLU A 10 0.07 -23.98 -8.03
CA GLU A 10 0.94 -23.44 -9.07
C GLU A 10 1.27 -21.98 -8.78
N LEU A 11 0.26 -21.18 -8.48
CA LEU A 11 0.45 -19.77 -8.12
C LEU A 11 1.17 -19.60 -6.78
N LEU A 12 0.92 -20.50 -5.80
CA LEU A 12 1.69 -20.52 -4.54
C LEU A 12 3.17 -20.73 -4.80
N ARG A 13 3.53 -21.72 -5.62
CA ARG A 13 4.92 -21.98 -5.99
C ARG A 13 5.55 -20.83 -6.77
N ALA A 14 4.78 -20.18 -7.66
CA ALA A 14 5.25 -18.98 -8.35
C ALA A 14 5.62 -17.86 -7.38
N PHE A 15 4.79 -17.60 -6.36
CA PHE A 15 5.10 -16.64 -5.31
C PHE A 15 6.32 -17.03 -4.47
N GLU A 16 6.49 -18.30 -4.15
CA GLU A 16 7.68 -18.77 -3.43
C GLU A 16 8.96 -18.52 -4.23
N VAL A 17 8.95 -18.83 -5.53
CA VAL A 17 10.08 -18.53 -6.43
C VAL A 17 10.37 -17.04 -6.52
N GLU A 18 9.34 -16.20 -6.50
CA GLU A 18 9.47 -14.73 -6.47
C GLU A 18 9.85 -14.18 -5.07
N GLY A 19 10.06 -15.03 -4.06
CA GLY A 19 10.33 -14.61 -2.69
C GLY A 19 9.19 -13.78 -2.11
N THR A 20 7.93 -14.23 -2.34
CA THR A 20 6.72 -13.54 -1.89
C THR A 20 5.86 -14.46 -1.04
N ASN A 21 5.66 -14.11 0.24
CA ASN A 21 4.73 -14.76 1.16
C ASN A 21 3.69 -13.78 1.75
N ALA A 22 3.55 -12.60 1.12
CA ALA A 22 2.50 -11.62 1.37
C ALA A 22 1.58 -11.55 0.15
N HIS A 23 0.48 -12.27 0.16
CA HIS A 23 -0.45 -12.36 -0.98
C HIS A 23 -1.86 -12.71 -0.54
N ARG A 24 -2.82 -12.53 -1.42
CA ARG A 24 -4.21 -12.93 -1.19
C ARG A 24 -4.38 -14.44 -1.39
N LEU A 25 -5.13 -15.07 -0.51
CA LEU A 25 -5.46 -16.49 -0.59
C LEU A 25 -6.82 -16.76 -1.23
N CYS A 26 -7.82 -15.94 -0.88
CA CYS A 26 -9.18 -16.05 -1.38
C CYS A 26 -9.90 -14.71 -1.29
N THR A 27 -10.86 -14.48 -2.18
CA THR A 27 -11.82 -13.35 -2.10
C THR A 27 -13.22 -13.89 -2.32
N ILE A 28 -14.12 -13.63 -1.38
CA ILE A 28 -15.56 -13.96 -1.49
C ILE A 28 -16.40 -12.68 -1.40
N ASP A 29 -17.73 -12.81 -1.47
CA ASP A 29 -18.61 -11.71 -1.13
C ASP A 29 -18.44 -11.30 0.34
N ASN A 30 -18.24 -10.00 0.56
CA ASN A 30 -18.07 -9.41 1.88
C ASN A 30 -16.85 -9.86 2.68
N GLY A 31 -15.83 -10.47 2.02
CA GLY A 31 -14.61 -10.83 2.76
C GLY A 31 -13.50 -11.40 1.88
N TRP A 32 -12.32 -11.47 2.47
CA TRP A 32 -11.14 -12.07 1.86
C TRP A 32 -10.13 -12.54 2.89
N ALA A 33 -9.27 -13.47 2.51
CA ALA A 33 -8.15 -13.96 3.29
C ALA A 33 -6.82 -13.55 2.66
N GLU A 34 -5.90 -13.05 3.45
CA GLU A 34 -4.56 -12.58 3.07
C GLU A 34 -3.51 -13.30 3.91
N ARG A 35 -2.47 -13.83 3.26
CA ARG A 35 -1.30 -14.42 3.89
C ARG A 35 -0.26 -13.35 4.20
N PHE A 36 0.38 -13.48 5.37
CA PHE A 36 1.59 -12.77 5.78
C PHE A 36 2.49 -13.78 6.48
N ASP A 37 3.43 -14.35 5.74
CA ASP A 37 4.24 -15.50 6.15
C ASP A 37 3.37 -16.73 6.45
N GLN A 38 3.33 -17.22 7.67
CA GLN A 38 2.44 -18.30 8.13
C GLN A 38 1.17 -17.80 8.84
N ASP A 39 1.00 -16.47 8.95
CA ASP A 39 -0.19 -15.86 9.50
C ASP A 39 -1.21 -15.52 8.42
N VAL A 40 -2.49 -15.63 8.75
CA VAL A 40 -3.59 -15.29 7.86
C VAL A 40 -4.46 -14.19 8.47
N LEU A 41 -4.73 -13.14 7.69
CA LEU A 41 -5.68 -12.08 8.03
C LEU A 41 -6.96 -12.25 7.23
N ILE A 42 -8.06 -12.53 7.91
CA ILE A 42 -9.40 -12.56 7.33
C ILE A 42 -10.06 -11.21 7.54
N SER A 43 -10.33 -10.51 6.44
CA SER A 43 -11.07 -9.24 6.44
C SER A 43 -12.50 -9.49 6.01
N PHE A 44 -13.49 -8.99 6.77
CA PHE A 44 -14.89 -9.30 6.53
C PHE A 44 -15.83 -8.14 6.87
N ARG A 45 -17.00 -8.10 6.21
CA ARG A 45 -18.10 -7.14 6.45
C ARG A 45 -19.33 -7.80 7.10
N ALA A 46 -19.35 -9.13 7.13
CA ALA A 46 -20.42 -9.93 7.71
C ALA A 46 -19.79 -11.14 8.41
N GLU A 47 -20.31 -11.50 9.57
CA GLU A 47 -19.86 -12.65 10.37
C GLU A 47 -19.92 -13.96 9.57
N ALA A 48 -20.98 -14.17 8.78
CA ALA A 48 -21.12 -15.32 7.91
C ALA A 48 -19.96 -15.43 6.87
N ALA A 49 -19.45 -14.31 6.38
CA ALA A 49 -18.29 -14.32 5.48
C ALA A 49 -17.00 -14.72 6.21
N ARG A 50 -16.81 -14.26 7.46
CA ARG A 50 -15.71 -14.69 8.33
C ARG A 50 -15.77 -16.18 8.58
N ASP A 51 -16.93 -16.68 9.02
CA ASP A 51 -17.09 -18.09 9.40
C ASP A 51 -16.87 -19.03 8.21
N ARG A 52 -17.38 -18.64 7.05
CA ARG A 52 -17.12 -19.33 5.79
C ARG A 52 -15.61 -19.37 5.46
N LEU A 53 -14.93 -18.22 5.48
CA LEU A 53 -13.49 -18.14 5.17
C LEU A 53 -12.64 -18.95 6.16
N VAL A 54 -12.97 -18.93 7.47
CA VAL A 54 -12.26 -19.73 8.49
C VAL A 54 -12.44 -21.22 8.24
N SER A 55 -13.66 -21.68 7.93
CA SER A 55 -13.94 -23.09 7.65
C SER A 55 -13.26 -23.58 6.36
N GLU A 56 -13.37 -22.81 5.29
CA GLU A 56 -12.74 -23.15 3.99
C GLU A 56 -11.21 -23.08 4.07
N LEU A 57 -10.63 -22.14 4.84
CA LEU A 57 -9.18 -21.99 5.02
C LEU A 57 -8.54 -23.28 5.54
N GLN A 58 -9.14 -23.92 6.53
CA GLN A 58 -8.60 -25.17 7.11
C GLN A 58 -8.59 -26.32 6.08
N THR A 59 -9.64 -26.42 5.28
CA THR A 59 -9.74 -27.43 4.22
C THR A 59 -8.72 -27.16 3.13
N TRP A 60 -8.61 -25.93 2.67
CA TRP A 60 -7.65 -25.51 1.66
C TRP A 60 -6.20 -25.72 2.15
N ALA A 61 -5.86 -25.31 3.36
CA ALA A 61 -4.51 -25.45 3.92
C ALA A 61 -4.04 -26.91 3.93
N ARG A 62 -4.93 -27.84 4.30
CA ARG A 62 -4.62 -29.29 4.22
C ARG A 62 -4.38 -29.75 2.79
N SER A 63 -5.20 -29.33 1.82
CA SER A 63 -5.05 -29.72 0.42
C SER A 63 -3.82 -29.10 -0.24
N ALA A 64 -3.43 -27.90 0.17
CA ALA A 64 -2.25 -27.20 -0.33
C ALA A 64 -0.95 -27.56 0.42
N ASN A 65 -1.03 -28.40 1.47
CA ASN A 65 0.07 -28.70 2.41
C ASN A 65 0.70 -27.40 2.97
N PHE A 66 -0.17 -26.46 3.39
CA PHE A 66 0.22 -25.16 3.87
C PHE A 66 0.04 -25.09 5.41
N GLU A 67 1.11 -24.75 6.12
CA GLU A 67 1.08 -24.56 7.57
C GLU A 67 0.60 -23.14 7.92
N ILE A 68 -0.34 -23.08 8.87
CA ILE A 68 -0.88 -21.81 9.39
C ILE A 68 -0.54 -21.73 10.87
N ASP A 69 0.15 -20.67 11.28
CA ASP A 69 0.44 -20.43 12.70
C ASP A 69 -0.72 -19.74 13.39
N ARG A 70 -1.27 -18.70 12.79
CA ARG A 70 -2.33 -17.88 13.39
C ARG A 70 -3.31 -17.37 12.35
N VAL A 71 -4.55 -17.23 12.78
CA VAL A 71 -5.61 -16.59 11.97
C VAL A 71 -6.15 -15.39 12.74
N PHE A 72 -6.12 -14.23 12.12
CA PHE A 72 -6.66 -12.99 12.64
C PHE A 72 -7.92 -12.57 11.86
N GLY A 73 -8.89 -12.01 12.55
CA GLY A 73 -10.10 -11.43 11.95
C GLY A 73 -10.10 -9.91 12.02
N ARG A 74 -10.39 -9.25 10.93
CA ARG A 74 -10.54 -7.80 10.83
C ARG A 74 -11.92 -7.45 10.30
N PHE A 75 -12.75 -6.86 11.14
CA PHE A 75 -14.05 -6.33 10.71
C PHE A 75 -13.82 -5.08 9.82
N LEU A 76 -14.54 -5.01 8.71
CA LEU A 76 -14.50 -3.88 7.77
C LEU A 76 -15.73 -2.99 8.04
N PRO A 77 -15.58 -1.91 8.81
CA PRO A 77 -16.71 -1.09 9.24
C PRO A 77 -17.31 -0.31 8.07
N LYS A 78 -18.59 0.04 8.19
CA LYS A 78 -19.25 1.00 7.32
C LYS A 78 -18.70 2.42 7.58
N LYS A 79 -19.05 3.35 6.71
CA LYS A 79 -18.74 4.77 6.91
C LYS A 79 -19.28 5.22 8.28
N ASN A 80 -18.44 5.83 9.10
CA ASN A 80 -18.70 6.33 10.46
C ASN A 80 -18.68 5.28 11.60
N GLU A 81 -18.38 4.02 11.32
CA GLU A 81 -18.11 3.04 12.38
C GLU A 81 -16.63 3.04 12.76
N GLU A 82 -16.31 2.67 13.99
CA GLU A 82 -14.95 2.63 14.50
C GLU A 82 -14.14 1.50 13.83
N ARG A 83 -12.87 1.78 13.54
CA ARG A 83 -11.93 0.81 12.98
C ARG A 83 -11.20 0.11 14.10
N GLU A 84 -11.48 -1.16 14.29
CA GLU A 84 -10.84 -1.97 15.31
C GLU A 84 -9.56 -2.65 14.82
N THR A 85 -8.66 -2.93 15.76
CA THR A 85 -7.49 -3.78 15.55
C THR A 85 -7.93 -5.21 15.25
N PRO A 86 -7.26 -5.96 14.37
CA PRO A 86 -7.53 -7.37 14.14
C PRO A 86 -7.51 -8.18 15.44
N ARG A 87 -8.42 -9.14 15.57
CA ARG A 87 -8.52 -10.04 16.73
C ARG A 87 -8.04 -11.43 16.35
N LEU A 88 -7.28 -12.08 17.24
CA LEU A 88 -6.89 -13.48 17.04
C LEU A 88 -8.14 -14.37 17.07
N LEU A 89 -8.38 -15.10 15.98
CA LEU A 89 -9.47 -16.07 15.85
C LEU A 89 -8.97 -17.49 16.19
N TRP A 90 -7.74 -17.82 15.82
CA TRP A 90 -7.16 -19.15 16.00
C TRP A 90 -5.62 -19.04 16.12
N GLY A 91 -5.00 -19.96 16.88
CA GLY A 91 -3.57 -20.03 17.09
C GLY A 91 -3.13 -19.69 18.51
N ASN A 92 -1.83 -19.57 18.75
CA ASN A 92 -1.27 -19.32 20.08
C ASN A 92 -1.52 -17.88 20.55
N LYS A 93 -2.31 -17.71 21.62
CA LYS A 93 -2.65 -16.42 22.23
C LYS A 93 -1.46 -15.72 22.90
N GLY A 94 -0.44 -16.46 23.33
CA GLY A 94 0.74 -15.92 24.00
C GLY A 94 1.88 -15.50 23.07
N ALA A 95 1.77 -15.76 21.77
CA ALA A 95 2.76 -15.38 20.79
C ALA A 95 2.75 -13.87 20.49
N SER A 96 3.89 -13.33 20.04
CA SER A 96 3.98 -11.96 19.56
C SER A 96 2.96 -11.71 18.46
N LEU A 97 2.29 -10.55 18.47
CA LEU A 97 1.39 -10.14 17.39
C LEU A 97 2.13 -9.65 16.12
N GLN A 98 3.44 -9.82 16.09
CA GLN A 98 4.30 -9.37 15.00
C GLN A 98 4.84 -10.57 14.23
N THR A 99 5.00 -10.39 12.92
CA THR A 99 5.70 -11.28 12.02
C THR A 99 6.42 -10.47 10.95
N VAL A 100 7.25 -11.14 10.12
CA VAL A 100 7.90 -10.54 8.96
C VAL A 100 7.42 -11.25 7.72
N ALA A 101 6.79 -10.51 6.82
CA ALA A 101 6.39 -11.03 5.53
C ALA A 101 7.37 -10.55 4.43
N THR A 102 7.46 -11.32 3.36
CA THR A 102 8.29 -11.00 2.19
C THR A 102 7.43 -10.71 0.97
N GLU A 103 7.92 -9.79 0.14
CA GLU A 103 7.34 -9.48 -1.17
C GLU A 103 8.48 -9.17 -2.15
N ASN A 104 8.62 -9.96 -3.21
CA ASN A 104 9.71 -9.82 -4.17
C ASN A 104 11.10 -9.78 -3.49
N HIS A 105 11.34 -10.67 -2.53
CA HIS A 105 12.54 -10.76 -1.67
C HIS A 105 12.76 -9.56 -0.73
N LEU A 106 11.83 -8.62 -0.62
CA LEU A 106 11.89 -7.53 0.35
C LEU A 106 11.08 -7.88 1.60
N LYS A 107 11.62 -7.58 2.77
CA LYS A 107 11.04 -7.89 4.07
C LYS A 107 10.22 -6.71 4.61
N PHE A 108 9.06 -7.00 5.16
CA PHE A 108 8.15 -6.02 5.74
C PHE A 108 7.65 -6.49 7.11
N GLY A 109 7.77 -5.64 8.12
CA GLY A 109 7.22 -5.90 9.45
C GLY A 109 5.69 -5.80 9.43
N ILE A 110 5.04 -6.88 9.81
CA ILE A 110 3.59 -6.98 10.00
C ILE A 110 3.30 -6.97 11.50
N ASP A 111 2.30 -6.22 11.91
CA ASP A 111 1.92 -6.09 13.32
C ASP A 111 0.39 -6.07 13.44
N PHE A 112 -0.18 -7.18 13.84
CA PHE A 112 -1.63 -7.35 14.01
C PHE A 112 -2.16 -6.60 15.24
N GLY A 113 -1.29 -6.10 16.11
CA GLY A 113 -1.62 -5.26 17.27
C GLY A 113 -1.47 -3.75 17.03
N ALA A 114 -0.94 -3.31 15.89
CA ALA A 114 -0.62 -1.90 15.65
C ALA A 114 -1.84 -1.00 15.37
N GLY A 115 -3.00 -1.58 15.11
CA GLY A 115 -4.24 -0.90 14.73
C GLY A 115 -4.91 -1.58 13.54
N TYR A 116 -5.83 -0.88 12.88
CA TYR A 116 -6.62 -1.43 11.76
C TYR A 116 -5.78 -1.96 10.60
N SER A 117 -4.71 -1.25 10.21
CA SER A 117 -3.81 -1.66 9.13
C SER A 117 -2.55 -2.31 9.69
N VAL A 118 -2.22 -3.50 9.22
CA VAL A 118 -1.20 -4.38 9.83
C VAL A 118 0.24 -4.11 9.37
N GLY A 119 0.46 -3.33 8.30
CA GLY A 119 1.83 -2.97 7.90
C GLY A 119 2.09 -2.94 6.40
N LEU A 120 1.45 -3.79 5.63
CA LEU A 120 1.63 -3.87 4.18
C LEU A 120 0.29 -3.92 3.47
N PHE A 121 0.14 -3.14 2.41
CA PHE A 121 -0.99 -3.21 1.47
C PHE A 121 -0.55 -4.01 0.24
N ILE A 122 -0.97 -5.27 0.17
CA ILE A 122 -0.51 -6.22 -0.86
C ILE A 122 -1.06 -5.95 -2.25
N ASP A 123 -2.15 -5.18 -2.37
CA ASP A 123 -2.72 -4.73 -3.63
C ASP A 123 -1.82 -3.74 -4.40
N GLN A 124 -0.81 -3.18 -3.73
CA GLN A 124 0.19 -2.28 -4.34
C GLN A 124 1.47 -3.02 -4.79
N ARG A 125 1.51 -4.36 -4.76
CA ARG A 125 2.71 -5.16 -5.07
C ARG A 125 3.29 -4.83 -6.45
N GLU A 126 2.48 -4.78 -7.49
CA GLU A 126 2.96 -4.53 -8.84
C GLU A 126 3.45 -3.09 -9.02
N ASN A 127 2.85 -2.13 -8.31
CA ASN A 127 3.34 -0.76 -8.28
C ASN A 127 4.70 -0.66 -7.56
N ARG A 128 4.91 -1.38 -6.47
CA ARG A 128 6.22 -1.44 -5.80
C ARG A 128 7.28 -2.14 -6.66
N ARG A 129 6.90 -3.22 -7.37
CA ARG A 129 7.76 -3.89 -8.34
C ARG A 129 8.20 -2.90 -9.43
N PHE A 130 7.27 -2.12 -9.97
CA PHE A 130 7.58 -1.09 -10.97
C PHE A 130 8.50 0.00 -10.41
N VAL A 131 8.29 0.48 -9.19
CA VAL A 131 9.19 1.44 -8.53
C VAL A 131 10.62 0.89 -8.48
N ARG A 132 10.79 -0.36 -8.04
CA ARG A 132 12.11 -1.00 -7.97
C ARG A 132 12.77 -1.14 -9.34
N GLN A 133 12.01 -1.56 -10.36
CA GLN A 133 12.51 -1.70 -11.73
C GLN A 133 12.86 -0.37 -12.39
N ALA A 134 12.11 0.68 -12.07
CA ALA A 134 12.31 2.03 -12.60
C ALA A 134 13.59 2.71 -12.06
N LYS A 135 14.16 2.19 -10.93
CA LYS A 135 15.40 2.66 -10.31
C LYS A 135 15.44 4.19 -10.15
N PRO A 136 14.48 4.82 -9.47
CA PRO A 136 14.52 6.26 -9.28
C PRO A 136 15.79 6.65 -8.52
N LYS A 137 16.30 7.86 -8.77
CA LYS A 137 17.43 8.41 -8.01
C LYS A 137 16.93 9.06 -6.73
N ARG A 138 15.80 9.77 -6.81
CA ARG A 138 15.24 10.52 -5.71
C ARG A 138 13.71 10.45 -5.71
N MET A 139 13.14 9.77 -4.74
CA MET A 139 11.70 9.54 -4.64
C MET A 139 11.07 10.28 -3.46
N LEU A 140 9.94 10.95 -3.72
CA LEU A 140 9.05 11.45 -2.67
C LEU A 140 7.88 10.48 -2.49
N ASN A 141 7.70 9.99 -1.27
CA ASN A 141 6.61 9.11 -0.87
C ASN A 141 5.65 9.86 0.04
N CYS A 142 4.53 10.31 -0.49
CA CYS A 142 3.47 11.00 0.24
C CYS A 142 2.44 10.01 0.78
N PHE A 143 1.99 10.22 2.03
CA PHE A 143 1.15 9.28 2.78
C PHE A 143 1.85 7.93 2.93
N ALA A 144 3.12 8.02 3.35
CA ALA A 144 4.10 6.94 3.23
C ALA A 144 3.78 5.71 4.08
N TYR A 145 2.93 5.84 5.12
CA TYR A 145 2.61 4.77 6.05
C TYR A 145 3.89 4.08 6.54
N THR A 146 4.03 2.77 6.39
CA THR A 146 5.24 2.00 6.76
C THR A 146 6.33 2.04 5.68
N CYS A 147 6.26 2.97 4.75
CA CYS A 147 7.25 3.28 3.71
C CYS A 147 7.52 2.14 2.72
N SER A 148 6.57 1.24 2.46
CA SER A 148 6.80 0.07 1.60
C SER A 148 7.26 0.42 0.18
N PHE A 149 6.76 1.51 -0.43
CA PHE A 149 7.26 2.04 -1.70
C PHE A 149 8.72 2.51 -1.60
N SER A 150 9.07 3.13 -0.47
CA SER A 150 10.43 3.62 -0.24
C SER A 150 11.43 2.49 -0.01
N ILE A 151 11.00 1.37 0.58
CA ILE A 151 11.83 0.17 0.67
C ILE A 151 12.13 -0.36 -0.73
N ALA A 152 11.12 -0.45 -1.61
CA ALA A 152 11.32 -0.88 -3.00
C ALA A 152 12.26 0.06 -3.77
N ALA A 153 12.13 1.38 -3.60
CA ALA A 153 13.02 2.37 -4.22
C ALA A 153 14.45 2.31 -3.65
N ALA A 154 14.58 2.25 -2.32
CA ALA A 154 15.88 2.18 -1.63
C ALA A 154 16.66 0.92 -1.99
N SER A 155 15.99 -0.23 -2.12
CA SER A 155 16.63 -1.48 -2.58
C SER A 155 17.20 -1.39 -4.01
N ALA A 156 16.77 -0.39 -4.80
CA ALA A 156 17.30 -0.06 -6.12
C ALA A 156 18.28 1.13 -6.11
N GLY A 157 18.68 1.62 -4.92
CA GLY A 157 19.66 2.69 -4.74
C GLY A 157 19.09 4.10 -4.64
N ALA A 158 17.78 4.28 -4.57
CA ALA A 158 17.15 5.60 -4.45
C ALA A 158 17.36 6.23 -3.07
N LYS A 159 17.47 7.57 -3.04
CA LYS A 159 17.25 8.37 -1.83
C LYS A 159 15.77 8.71 -1.72
N THR A 160 15.17 8.63 -0.52
CA THR A 160 13.73 8.83 -0.35
C THR A 160 13.39 9.91 0.68
N VAL A 161 12.32 10.65 0.41
CA VAL A 161 11.66 11.53 1.37
C VAL A 161 10.28 10.95 1.66
N ASN A 162 10.04 10.60 2.92
CA ASN A 162 8.82 9.94 3.37
C ASN A 162 7.99 10.91 4.20
N VAL A 163 6.76 11.16 3.79
CA VAL A 163 5.86 12.09 4.48
C VAL A 163 4.59 11.36 4.90
N ASP A 164 4.31 11.37 6.20
CA ASP A 164 3.09 10.82 6.79
C ASP A 164 2.73 11.57 8.07
N LEU A 165 1.45 11.65 8.41
CA LEU A 165 1.00 12.25 9.68
C LEU A 165 1.41 11.39 10.91
N SER A 166 1.56 10.09 10.72
CA SER A 166 1.83 9.12 11.78
C SER A 166 3.33 8.92 12.00
N LYS A 167 3.86 9.53 13.05
CA LYS A 167 5.24 9.27 13.49
C LYS A 167 5.51 7.77 13.75
N LYS A 168 4.51 7.06 14.31
CA LYS A 168 4.58 5.61 14.56
C LYS A 168 4.73 4.82 13.26
N SER A 169 4.00 5.17 12.21
CA SER A 169 4.09 4.53 10.90
C SER A 169 5.46 4.77 10.25
N LEU A 170 5.97 6.00 10.32
CA LEU A 170 7.30 6.32 9.80
C LEU A 170 8.43 5.60 10.56
N GLU A 171 8.28 5.38 11.87
CA GLU A 171 9.23 4.58 12.64
C GLU A 171 9.25 3.12 12.18
N ARG A 172 8.07 2.53 11.90
CA ARG A 172 7.99 1.22 11.26
C ARG A 172 8.65 1.20 9.87
N GLY A 173 8.59 2.33 9.15
CA GLY A 173 9.33 2.51 7.90
C GLY A 173 10.85 2.41 8.08
N ARG A 174 11.42 2.99 9.15
CA ARG A 174 12.85 2.80 9.49
C ARG A 174 13.17 1.36 9.84
N GLN A 175 12.30 0.70 10.60
CA GLN A 175 12.45 -0.72 10.90
C GLN A 175 12.43 -1.58 9.63
N ASN A 176 11.58 -1.25 8.65
CA ASN A 176 11.55 -1.93 7.36
C ASN A 176 12.86 -1.72 6.56
N LEU A 177 13.50 -0.55 6.62
CA LEU A 177 14.86 -0.39 6.05
C LEU A 177 15.84 -1.34 6.72
N ALA A 178 15.86 -1.37 8.06
CA ALA A 178 16.75 -2.24 8.82
C ALA A 178 16.51 -3.74 8.55
N LEU A 179 15.26 -4.18 8.41
CA LEU A 179 14.90 -5.56 8.03
C LEU A 179 15.51 -5.96 6.67
N ASN A 180 15.70 -5.00 5.78
CA ASN A 180 16.29 -5.21 4.45
C ASN A 180 17.78 -4.84 4.38
N GLU A 181 18.43 -4.63 5.52
CA GLU A 181 19.86 -4.26 5.60
C GLU A 181 20.18 -2.97 4.82
N LEU A 182 19.19 -2.08 4.66
CA LEU A 182 19.33 -0.81 3.99
C LEU A 182 19.70 0.27 5.00
N SER A 183 20.71 1.10 4.68
CA SER A 183 21.06 2.26 5.52
C SER A 183 19.88 3.23 5.61
N THR A 184 19.78 3.93 6.73
CA THR A 184 18.88 5.08 6.86
C THR A 184 19.48 6.36 6.26
N ASP A 185 20.76 6.35 5.89
CA ASP A 185 21.43 7.51 5.29
C ASP A 185 20.85 7.87 3.93
N GLY A 186 20.54 9.14 3.75
CA GLY A 186 19.91 9.64 2.53
C GLY A 186 18.38 9.44 2.49
N HIS A 187 17.76 8.89 3.55
CA HIS A 187 16.32 8.77 3.68
C HIS A 187 15.78 9.73 4.75
N GLN A 188 14.81 10.56 4.37
CA GLN A 188 14.15 11.50 5.27
C GLN A 188 12.77 10.99 5.67
N PHE A 189 12.37 11.25 6.93
CA PHE A 189 11.07 10.86 7.48
C PHE A 189 10.45 12.08 8.14
N ILE A 190 9.39 12.62 7.55
CA ILE A 190 8.74 13.85 7.93
C ILE A 190 7.33 13.54 8.45
N ALA A 191 7.15 13.65 9.77
CA ALA A 191 5.85 13.47 10.43
C ALA A 191 5.02 14.76 10.37
N ASP A 192 4.39 15.01 9.20
CA ASP A 192 3.66 16.26 8.93
C ASP A 192 2.59 16.03 7.84
N ASP A 193 1.72 17.04 7.64
CA ASP A 193 0.78 17.06 6.51
C ASP A 193 1.54 17.22 5.19
N VAL A 194 1.18 16.40 4.22
CA VAL A 194 1.79 16.40 2.88
C VAL A 194 1.68 17.78 2.21
N ARG A 195 0.54 18.47 2.34
CA ARG A 195 0.27 19.74 1.67
C ARG A 195 1.27 20.88 2.04
N PRO A 196 1.51 21.21 3.32
CA PRO A 196 2.55 22.18 3.67
C PRO A 196 3.96 21.66 3.37
N VAL A 197 4.21 20.34 3.42
CA VAL A 197 5.51 19.78 3.05
C VAL A 197 5.80 20.02 1.57
N LEU A 198 4.88 19.72 0.65
CA LEU A 198 5.03 20.00 -0.78
C LEU A 198 5.38 21.46 -1.05
N ARG A 199 4.65 22.41 -0.43
CA ARG A 199 4.96 23.85 -0.57
C ARG A 199 6.35 24.22 -0.04
N ARG A 200 6.80 23.57 1.05
CA ARG A 200 8.13 23.80 1.62
C ARG A 200 9.23 23.25 0.71
N LEU A 201 9.03 22.07 0.12
CA LEU A 201 9.94 21.47 -0.84
C LEU A 201 10.06 22.32 -2.12
N ALA A 202 8.93 22.79 -2.67
CA ALA A 202 8.91 23.67 -3.82
C ALA A 202 9.69 24.99 -3.58
N ARG A 203 9.48 25.64 -2.42
CA ARG A 203 10.22 26.85 -2.05
C ARG A 203 11.73 26.63 -1.89
N ARG A 204 12.16 25.39 -1.61
CA ARG A 204 13.58 25.00 -1.52
C ARG A 204 14.18 24.59 -2.85
N GLY A 205 13.39 24.59 -3.92
CA GLY A 205 13.82 24.11 -5.24
C GLY A 205 14.13 22.60 -5.29
N GLU A 206 13.52 21.82 -4.38
CA GLU A 206 13.69 20.38 -4.35
C GLU A 206 12.96 19.70 -5.50
N ASN A 207 13.62 18.77 -6.17
CA ASN A 207 13.06 18.02 -7.29
C ASN A 207 13.17 16.51 -7.09
N PHE A 208 12.23 15.77 -7.67
CA PHE A 208 12.11 14.31 -7.58
C PHE A 208 11.85 13.72 -8.95
N ASP A 209 12.54 12.62 -9.25
CA ASP A 209 12.30 11.84 -10.48
C ASP A 209 11.18 10.81 -10.31
N MET A 210 10.72 10.61 -9.06
CA MET A 210 9.52 9.82 -8.77
C MET A 210 8.74 10.38 -7.57
N VAL A 211 7.40 10.43 -7.70
CA VAL A 211 6.49 10.86 -6.63
C VAL A 211 5.36 9.84 -6.49
N ILE A 212 5.10 9.41 -5.25
CA ILE A 212 3.97 8.55 -4.89
C ILE A 212 2.91 9.40 -4.19
N LEU A 213 1.69 9.39 -4.70
CA LEU A 213 0.50 10.01 -4.10
C LEU A 213 -0.55 8.92 -3.83
N ASP A 214 -0.56 8.38 -2.63
CA ASP A 214 -1.52 7.37 -2.17
C ASP A 214 -2.31 7.86 -0.94
N PRO A 215 -3.11 8.94 -1.09
CA PRO A 215 -3.81 9.54 0.03
C PRO A 215 -4.93 8.62 0.56
N PRO A 216 -5.19 8.65 1.88
CA PRO A 216 -6.40 8.06 2.44
C PRO A 216 -7.63 8.79 1.91
N THR A 217 -8.78 8.11 1.92
CA THR A 217 -10.08 8.73 1.57
C THR A 217 -10.34 10.00 2.38
N PHE A 218 -9.96 9.97 3.65
CA PHE A 218 -10.07 11.08 4.61
C PHE A 218 -8.92 11.05 5.61
N SER A 219 -8.38 12.22 5.93
CA SER A 219 -7.47 12.40 7.06
C SER A 219 -7.69 13.75 7.73
N ARG A 220 -7.28 13.86 9.01
CA ARG A 220 -7.34 15.10 9.79
C ARG A 220 -6.04 15.29 10.55
N THR A 221 -5.47 16.49 10.44
CA THR A 221 -4.32 16.88 11.26
C THR A 221 -4.73 17.17 12.69
N LYS A 222 -3.80 17.17 13.63
CA LYS A 222 -4.03 17.61 15.01
C LYS A 222 -4.56 19.04 15.12
N GLY A 223 -4.22 19.90 14.17
CA GLY A 223 -4.72 21.28 14.05
C GLY A 223 -6.10 21.40 13.39
N GLY A 224 -6.82 20.30 13.17
CA GLY A 224 -8.18 20.28 12.65
C GLY A 224 -8.30 20.38 11.12
N ALA A 225 -7.21 20.64 10.38
CA ALA A 225 -7.25 20.70 8.92
C ALA A 225 -7.58 19.31 8.34
N ALA A 226 -8.66 19.23 7.59
CA ALA A 226 -9.11 17.98 6.96
C ALA A 226 -8.63 17.89 5.50
N PHE A 227 -8.34 16.65 5.07
CA PHE A 227 -8.12 16.28 3.68
C PHE A 227 -9.24 15.33 3.25
N HIS A 228 -9.86 15.61 2.12
CA HIS A 228 -10.83 14.76 1.46
C HIS A 228 -10.35 14.47 0.04
N VAL A 229 -10.11 13.21 -0.30
CA VAL A 229 -9.55 12.83 -1.60
C VAL A 229 -10.36 13.38 -2.78
N GLU A 230 -11.68 13.35 -2.69
CA GLU A 230 -12.58 13.83 -3.74
C GLU A 230 -12.40 15.32 -4.07
N ARG A 231 -12.17 16.15 -3.05
CA ARG A 231 -12.08 17.61 -3.18
C ARG A 231 -10.65 18.10 -3.36
N ASP A 232 -9.69 17.43 -2.71
CA ASP A 232 -8.37 17.97 -2.51
C ASP A 232 -7.29 17.30 -3.38
N PHE A 233 -7.61 16.16 -4.03
CA PHE A 233 -6.61 15.38 -4.76
C PHE A 233 -6.06 16.11 -5.99
N GLU A 234 -6.88 16.82 -6.75
CA GLU A 234 -6.43 17.59 -7.90
C GLU A 234 -5.40 18.67 -7.52
N LYS A 235 -5.65 19.39 -6.41
CA LYS A 235 -4.71 20.39 -5.88
C LYS A 235 -3.42 19.71 -5.40
N LEU A 236 -3.53 18.52 -4.83
CA LEU A 236 -2.37 17.74 -4.39
C LEU A 236 -1.51 17.32 -5.59
N ILE A 237 -2.12 16.86 -6.68
CA ILE A 237 -1.43 16.53 -7.93
C ILE A 237 -0.71 17.77 -8.47
N THR A 238 -1.37 18.90 -8.57
CA THR A 238 -0.78 20.15 -9.05
C THR A 238 0.44 20.54 -8.22
N SER A 239 0.34 20.52 -6.88
CA SER A 239 1.47 20.82 -5.99
C SER A 239 2.63 19.81 -6.11
N ALA A 240 2.34 18.55 -6.39
CA ALA A 240 3.37 17.54 -6.61
C ALA A 240 4.11 17.76 -7.94
N LEU A 241 3.40 18.22 -8.99
CA LEU A 241 4.01 18.53 -10.29
C LEU A 241 5.02 19.68 -10.22
N GLU A 242 4.90 20.60 -9.24
CA GLU A 242 5.83 21.72 -9.03
C GLU A 242 7.24 21.25 -8.60
N ILE A 243 7.34 20.04 -8.04
CA ILE A 243 8.59 19.47 -7.49
C ILE A 243 9.03 18.21 -8.23
N THR A 244 8.54 18.00 -9.44
CA THR A 244 8.92 16.87 -10.28
C THR A 244 9.90 17.30 -11.37
N ASP A 245 10.90 16.45 -11.61
CA ASP A 245 11.79 16.58 -12.76
C ASP A 245 11.01 16.48 -14.08
N ARG A 246 11.66 16.89 -15.19
CA ARG A 246 11.03 16.87 -16.51
C ARG A 246 10.47 15.51 -16.88
N ASN A 247 11.25 14.44 -16.70
CA ASN A 247 10.89 13.06 -17.06
C ASN A 247 10.44 12.23 -15.84
N ALA A 248 9.92 12.87 -14.80
CA ALA A 248 9.51 12.20 -13.58
C ALA A 248 8.31 11.28 -13.80
N ARG A 249 8.19 10.29 -12.91
CA ARG A 249 7.02 9.41 -12.82
C ARG A 249 6.23 9.69 -11.56
N VAL A 250 4.92 9.80 -11.70
CA VAL A 250 4.01 10.06 -10.57
C VAL A 250 2.99 8.92 -10.48
N LEU A 251 2.96 8.21 -9.35
CA LEU A 251 1.88 7.28 -9.02
C LEU A 251 0.74 8.06 -8.38
N LEU A 252 -0.45 7.86 -8.89
CA LEU A 252 -1.71 8.33 -8.33
C LEU A 252 -2.54 7.12 -7.92
N SER A 253 -2.88 7.03 -6.65
CA SER A 253 -3.60 5.90 -6.07
C SER A 253 -4.77 6.38 -5.23
N THR A 254 -5.84 5.60 -5.19
CA THR A 254 -6.96 5.82 -4.27
C THR A 254 -7.75 4.55 -4.00
N ASN A 255 -8.20 4.40 -2.75
CA ASN A 255 -9.18 3.38 -2.34
C ASN A 255 -10.60 3.96 -2.22
N TYR A 256 -10.83 5.22 -2.62
CA TYR A 256 -12.16 5.83 -2.54
C TYR A 256 -13.09 5.25 -3.61
N ALA A 257 -14.24 4.73 -3.17
CA ALA A 257 -15.16 4.00 -4.05
C ALA A 257 -15.72 4.84 -5.21
N ALA A 258 -15.95 6.14 -4.96
CA ALA A 258 -16.53 7.06 -5.97
C ALA A 258 -15.50 7.57 -7.01
N LEU A 259 -14.20 7.36 -6.81
CA LEU A 259 -13.17 7.67 -7.80
C LEU A 259 -12.71 6.39 -8.48
N ASN A 260 -12.67 6.43 -9.81
CA ASN A 260 -12.07 5.40 -10.65
C ASN A 260 -10.82 5.93 -11.37
N GLU A 261 -10.14 5.09 -12.09
CA GLU A 261 -8.91 5.46 -12.82
C GLU A 261 -9.14 6.56 -13.85
N SER A 262 -10.31 6.57 -14.51
CA SER A 262 -10.66 7.63 -15.46
C SER A 262 -10.85 8.99 -14.76
N ALA A 263 -11.34 9.00 -13.52
CA ALA A 263 -11.42 10.21 -12.72
C ALA A 263 -10.03 10.71 -12.31
N LEU A 264 -9.13 9.80 -11.89
CA LEU A 264 -7.73 10.13 -11.60
C LEU A 264 -7.02 10.72 -12.83
N GLU A 265 -7.25 10.13 -14.01
CA GLU A 265 -6.70 10.63 -15.26
C GLU A 265 -7.23 12.03 -15.62
N ARG A 266 -8.53 12.28 -15.48
CA ARG A 266 -9.11 13.61 -15.72
C ARG A 266 -8.52 14.68 -14.81
N MET A 267 -8.42 14.40 -13.48
CA MET A 267 -7.80 15.31 -12.52
C MET A 267 -6.35 15.61 -12.89
N SER A 268 -5.61 14.57 -13.31
CA SER A 268 -4.21 14.71 -13.72
C SER A 268 -4.04 15.52 -14.99
N ARG A 269 -4.90 15.33 -16.00
CA ARG A 269 -4.89 16.13 -17.23
C ARG A 269 -5.15 17.61 -16.93
N TYR A 270 -6.05 17.89 -16.01
CA TYR A 270 -6.30 19.27 -15.57
C TYR A 270 -5.09 19.86 -14.84
N ALA A 271 -4.48 19.12 -13.91
CA ALA A 271 -3.27 19.54 -13.21
C ALA A 271 -2.09 19.77 -14.18
N LEU A 272 -1.90 18.91 -15.19
CA LEU A 272 -0.89 19.09 -16.25
C LEU A 272 -1.10 20.40 -17.02
N LYS A 273 -2.36 20.69 -17.38
CA LYS A 273 -2.70 21.96 -18.08
C LYS A 273 -2.35 23.17 -17.22
N LEU A 274 -2.71 23.17 -15.94
CA LEU A 274 -2.38 24.26 -15.01
C LEU A 274 -0.88 24.45 -14.85
N SER A 275 -0.13 23.36 -14.77
CA SER A 275 1.34 23.37 -14.59
C SER A 275 2.11 23.56 -15.92
N ARG A 276 1.43 23.71 -17.05
CA ARG A 276 2.02 23.79 -18.40
C ARG A 276 2.97 22.61 -18.66
N ARG A 277 2.60 21.42 -18.21
CA ARG A 277 3.34 20.17 -18.36
C ARG A 277 2.58 19.22 -19.30
N SER A 278 3.28 18.26 -19.86
CA SER A 278 2.70 17.15 -20.62
C SER A 278 3.16 15.80 -20.07
N GLY A 279 2.46 14.75 -20.44
CA GLY A 279 2.83 13.41 -20.01
C GLY A 279 1.88 12.35 -20.54
N VAL A 280 2.27 11.09 -20.39
CA VAL A 280 1.51 9.91 -20.79
C VAL A 280 1.09 9.10 -19.56
N PHE A 281 -0.08 8.46 -19.66
CA PHE A 281 -0.63 7.62 -18.61
C PHE A 281 -0.44 6.15 -18.95
N HIS A 282 -0.11 5.36 -17.94
CA HIS A 282 -0.08 3.91 -18.03
C HIS A 282 -0.52 3.29 -16.71
N ARG A 283 -0.78 1.97 -16.71
CA ARG A 283 -1.18 1.21 -15.52
C ARG A 283 -0.29 0.00 -15.37
N GLN A 284 0.00 -0.37 -14.14
CA GLN A 284 0.54 -1.69 -13.85
C GLN A 284 -0.60 -2.71 -13.85
N PRO A 285 -0.33 -3.97 -14.20
CA PRO A 285 -1.33 -5.01 -14.07
C PRO A 285 -1.79 -5.14 -12.61
N ALA A 286 -3.04 -5.53 -12.41
CA ALA A 286 -3.50 -5.91 -11.07
C ALA A 286 -2.74 -7.16 -10.61
N PRO A 287 -2.47 -7.30 -9.30
CA PRO A 287 -1.86 -8.52 -8.78
C PRO A 287 -2.71 -9.74 -9.14
N VAL A 288 -2.06 -10.83 -9.58
CA VAL A 288 -2.72 -12.04 -10.11
C VAL A 288 -3.61 -12.76 -9.11
N ASP A 289 -3.35 -12.55 -7.83
CA ASP A 289 -4.12 -13.08 -6.69
C ASP A 289 -5.35 -12.23 -6.34
N PHE A 290 -5.58 -11.12 -7.05
CA PHE A 290 -6.77 -10.29 -6.87
C PHE A 290 -7.79 -10.54 -7.99
N PRO A 291 -9.09 -10.66 -7.66
CA PRO A 291 -10.11 -10.69 -8.69
C PRO A 291 -10.20 -9.33 -9.42
N PRO A 292 -10.66 -9.32 -10.67
CA PRO A 292 -10.80 -8.07 -11.43
C PRO A 292 -11.58 -6.99 -10.68
N GLY A 293 -11.04 -5.77 -10.67
CA GLY A 293 -11.63 -4.62 -9.99
C GLY A 293 -11.45 -4.57 -8.47
N ALA A 294 -10.76 -5.54 -7.87
CA ALA A 294 -10.37 -5.48 -6.46
C ALA A 294 -9.04 -4.73 -6.27
N GLY A 295 -8.84 -4.16 -5.08
CA GLY A 295 -7.65 -3.38 -4.74
C GLY A 295 -7.76 -1.89 -5.02
N ALA A 296 -6.66 -1.19 -4.87
CA ALA A 296 -6.57 0.24 -5.13
C ALA A 296 -6.67 0.56 -6.63
N LYS A 297 -7.32 1.68 -6.95
CA LYS A 297 -7.33 2.23 -8.31
C LYS A 297 -6.07 3.05 -8.48
N THR A 298 -5.27 2.73 -9.48
CA THR A 298 -3.95 3.33 -9.67
C THR A 298 -3.71 3.70 -11.12
N ILE A 299 -3.04 4.83 -11.33
CA ILE A 299 -2.48 5.22 -12.61
C ILE A 299 -1.08 5.79 -12.42
N TRP A 300 -0.22 5.56 -13.38
CA TRP A 300 1.08 6.20 -13.50
C TRP A 300 1.03 7.31 -14.54
N LEU A 301 1.62 8.45 -14.22
CA LEU A 301 1.88 9.56 -15.12
C LEU A 301 3.38 9.67 -15.33
N THR A 302 3.84 9.54 -16.57
CA THR A 302 5.23 9.85 -16.97
C THR A 302 5.24 11.20 -17.64
N LEU A 303 6.01 12.15 -17.09
CA LEU A 303 6.13 13.52 -17.58
C LEU A 303 7.12 13.63 -18.75
N HIS A 304 6.95 14.69 -19.56
CA HIS A 304 7.83 15.03 -20.67
C HIS A 304 8.32 16.46 -20.58
#